data_18571d468922377b807d6c90ab70fcda
#
_entry.id   18571d468922377b807d6c90ab70fcda
#
_cell.length_a   1.000
_cell.length_b   1.000
_cell.length_c   1.000
_cell.angle_alpha   90.00
_cell.angle_beta   90.00
_cell.angle_gamma   90.00
#
_symmetry.space_group_name_H-M   'P 1'
#
loop_
_entity.id
_entity.type
_entity.pdbx_description
1 polymer ?
#
loop_
_entity_poly.entity_id
_entity_poly.type
_entity_poly.pdbx_seq_one_letter_code
_entity_poly.pdbx_strand_id
1 'polypeptide(L)'
;MKKYFLLTVFTLAATLWTNAQNLDKMQWFNEPESYTIKNGTLEMDVPAQTDYWRISHYGFTVDDGPFLYTTVGGEFEAKIKVSGDYKVRFDQAGMMIRQDHENYVKFGIEFVEGKFNISAVVTHNTSDWSVIELKEPIPFLWLKAVRRLDAIELYYSFDDKEYTMMRTLWMQDNCPLMVGPVAACPDGQGFKAVFSHFKVKHLPDQRRVEWLKNNQ
;
A
#
# COMPACT_ATOMS: atom_id res chain seq x y z
N MET A 1 -50.76 32.92 20.96
CA MET A 1 -49.40 32.44 21.16
C MET A 1 -49.20 31.18 20.33
N LYS A 2 -48.48 31.27 19.19
CA LYS A 2 -48.18 30.12 18.32
C LYS A 2 -46.80 29.60 18.72
N LYS A 3 -46.71 28.36 19.24
CA LYS A 3 -45.45 27.68 19.54
C LYS A 3 -44.91 27.08 18.26
N TYR A 4 -43.77 27.56 17.81
CA TYR A 4 -42.98 26.92 16.74
C TYR A 4 -42.14 25.80 17.30
N PHE A 5 -42.42 24.58 16.89
CA PHE A 5 -41.62 23.39 17.22
C PHE A 5 -40.48 23.32 16.19
N LEU A 6 -39.26 23.60 16.64
CA LEU A 6 -38.06 23.49 15.79
C LEU A 6 -37.65 22.01 15.75
N LEU A 7 -37.89 21.37 14.63
CA LEU A 7 -37.46 20.00 14.38
C LEU A 7 -36.00 20.03 13.91
N THR A 8 -35.07 19.73 14.82
CA THR A 8 -33.64 19.59 14.48
C THR A 8 -33.44 18.22 13.86
N VAL A 9 -33.25 18.20 12.55
CA VAL A 9 -32.89 17.00 11.80
C VAL A 9 -31.38 16.76 12.00
N PHE A 10 -31.03 15.82 12.86
CA PHE A 10 -29.68 15.29 12.93
C PHE A 10 -29.44 14.38 11.73
N THR A 11 -28.76 14.88 10.72
CA THR A 11 -28.19 14.04 9.66
C THR A 11 -26.99 13.28 10.22
N LEU A 12 -27.22 12.03 10.60
CA LEU A 12 -26.19 11.09 10.93
C LEU A 12 -25.41 10.78 9.62
N ALA A 13 -24.25 11.39 9.46
CA ALA A 13 -23.33 11.00 8.40
C ALA A 13 -22.81 9.60 8.76
N ALA A 14 -23.48 8.56 8.25
CA ALA A 14 -23.00 7.19 8.31
C ALA A 14 -21.71 7.12 7.50
N THR A 15 -20.56 7.11 8.16
CA THR A 15 -19.30 6.71 7.55
C THR A 15 -19.46 5.24 7.18
N LEU A 16 -19.72 4.98 5.91
CA LEU A 16 -19.75 3.63 5.36
C LEU A 16 -18.32 3.07 5.45
N TRP A 17 -18.07 2.30 6.50
CA TRP A 17 -16.94 1.40 6.54
C TRP A 17 -17.18 0.38 5.42
N THR A 18 -16.49 0.55 4.31
CA THR A 18 -16.47 -0.49 3.28
C THR A 18 -15.88 -1.74 3.93
N ASN A 19 -16.57 -2.86 3.80
CA ASN A 19 -16.09 -4.17 4.26
C ASN A 19 -14.64 -4.39 3.79
N ALA A 20 -13.88 -5.21 4.55
CA ALA A 20 -12.55 -5.64 4.12
C ALA A 20 -12.59 -6.02 2.65
N GLN A 21 -11.61 -5.54 1.86
CA GLN A 21 -11.54 -5.86 0.44
C GLN A 21 -11.51 -7.39 0.30
N ASN A 22 -12.34 -7.93 -0.58
CA ASN A 22 -12.33 -9.37 -0.82
C ASN A 22 -11.12 -9.71 -1.71
N LEU A 23 -10.06 -10.24 -1.10
CA LEU A 23 -8.82 -10.60 -1.79
C LEU A 23 -9.06 -11.62 -2.93
N ASP A 24 -10.06 -12.51 -2.81
CA ASP A 24 -10.39 -13.49 -3.86
C ASP A 24 -10.92 -12.86 -5.16
N LYS A 25 -11.29 -11.59 -5.13
CA LYS A 25 -11.76 -10.82 -6.29
C LYS A 25 -10.69 -9.90 -6.89
N MET A 26 -9.51 -9.88 -6.31
CA MET A 26 -8.39 -9.09 -6.80
C MET A 26 -7.68 -9.81 -7.94
N GLN A 27 -6.85 -9.10 -8.68
CA GLN A 27 -6.12 -9.60 -9.84
C GLN A 27 -4.65 -9.76 -9.52
N TRP A 28 -4.02 -10.77 -10.08
CA TRP A 28 -2.58 -10.95 -10.00
C TRP A 28 -1.85 -10.25 -11.16
N PHE A 29 -0.77 -9.60 -10.81
CA PHE A 29 0.34 -9.29 -11.69
C PHE A 29 1.52 -10.12 -11.19
N ASN A 30 2.04 -11.04 -12.01
CA ASN A 30 3.01 -12.06 -11.62
C ASN A 30 2.47 -12.97 -10.49
N GLU A 31 1.46 -13.77 -10.80
CA GLU A 31 0.86 -14.71 -9.83
C GLU A 31 1.91 -15.73 -9.33
N PRO A 32 2.10 -15.90 -8.02
CA PRO A 32 3.04 -16.88 -7.49
C PRO A 32 2.50 -18.31 -7.67
N GLU A 33 3.38 -19.30 -7.77
CA GLU A 33 2.99 -20.70 -7.93
C GLU A 33 2.20 -21.26 -6.73
N SER A 34 2.46 -20.71 -5.52
CA SER A 34 1.84 -21.19 -4.28
C SER A 34 1.38 -20.03 -3.42
N TYR A 35 0.09 -19.99 -3.14
CA TYR A 35 -0.54 -19.07 -2.18
C TYR A 35 -1.85 -19.61 -1.65
N THR A 36 -2.33 -19.05 -0.55
CA THR A 36 -3.68 -19.27 -0.03
C THR A 36 -4.34 -17.97 0.35
N ILE A 37 -5.63 -17.83 0.04
CA ILE A 37 -6.48 -16.74 0.55
C ILE A 37 -7.55 -17.38 1.44
N LYS A 38 -7.54 -17.03 2.73
CA LYS A 38 -8.51 -17.56 3.69
C LYS A 38 -8.86 -16.51 4.75
N ASN A 39 -10.13 -16.27 4.97
CA ASN A 39 -10.64 -15.34 5.98
C ASN A 39 -10.02 -13.91 5.84
N GLY A 40 -9.82 -13.44 4.61
CA GLY A 40 -9.25 -12.11 4.34
C GLY A 40 -7.74 -12.03 4.61
N THR A 41 -7.06 -13.15 4.76
CA THR A 41 -5.60 -13.26 4.86
C THR A 41 -5.04 -13.92 3.61
N LEU A 42 -4.03 -13.32 3.01
CA LEU A 42 -3.22 -13.89 1.94
C LEU A 42 -1.91 -14.38 2.56
N GLU A 43 -1.60 -15.66 2.37
CA GLU A 43 -0.26 -16.22 2.58
C GLU A 43 0.29 -16.61 1.22
N MET A 44 1.52 -16.21 0.88
CA MET A 44 2.16 -16.57 -0.37
C MET A 44 3.60 -17.04 -0.15
N ASP A 45 4.02 -17.99 -0.94
CA ASP A 45 5.41 -18.37 -1.09
C ASP A 45 6.02 -17.46 -2.16
N VAL A 46 6.84 -16.50 -1.72
CA VAL A 46 7.44 -15.50 -2.60
C VAL A 46 8.51 -16.18 -3.44
N PRO A 47 8.44 -16.11 -4.78
CA PRO A 47 9.42 -16.75 -5.65
C PRO A 47 10.82 -16.18 -5.50
N ALA A 48 11.82 -17.05 -5.69
CA ALA A 48 13.22 -16.69 -5.70
C ALA A 48 13.58 -15.75 -6.86
N GLN A 49 14.55 -14.87 -6.65
CA GLN A 49 15.15 -14.00 -7.67
C GLN A 49 14.15 -13.06 -8.35
N THR A 50 13.16 -12.59 -7.61
CA THR A 50 12.16 -11.61 -8.06
C THR A 50 12.43 -10.23 -7.47
N ASP A 51 12.12 -9.15 -8.20
CA ASP A 51 12.23 -7.78 -7.72
C ASP A 51 11.31 -6.81 -8.48
N TYR A 52 11.31 -5.56 -8.02
CA TYR A 52 10.81 -4.37 -8.68
C TYR A 52 11.87 -3.28 -8.57
N TRP A 53 12.62 -3.09 -9.64
CA TRP A 53 13.69 -2.11 -9.72
C TRP A 53 13.90 -1.61 -11.15
N ARG A 54 14.26 -0.35 -11.30
CA ARG A 54 14.56 0.24 -12.61
C ARG A 54 15.83 1.09 -12.55
N ILE A 55 16.82 0.68 -13.30
CA ILE A 55 18.02 1.40 -13.76
C ILE A 55 18.97 1.86 -12.64
N SER A 56 18.51 2.69 -11.68
CA SER A 56 19.36 3.39 -10.72
C SER A 56 20.38 2.47 -10.08
N HIS A 57 21.63 2.92 -9.96
CA HIS A 57 22.75 2.25 -9.33
C HIS A 57 23.16 0.91 -9.99
N TYR A 58 22.24 -0.03 -10.20
CA TYR A 58 22.53 -1.38 -10.67
C TYR A 58 22.45 -1.54 -12.17
N GLY A 59 21.82 -0.64 -12.92
CA GLY A 59 21.73 -0.67 -14.37
C GLY A 59 20.74 -1.66 -14.97
N PHE A 60 20.02 -2.46 -14.17
CA PHE A 60 19.02 -3.42 -14.65
C PHE A 60 17.59 -2.91 -14.45
N THR A 61 16.65 -3.57 -15.10
CA THR A 61 15.20 -3.40 -14.91
C THR A 61 14.58 -4.76 -14.65
N VAL A 62 13.86 -4.89 -13.54
CA VAL A 62 13.13 -6.08 -13.12
C VAL A 62 11.73 -5.67 -12.65
N ASP A 63 10.72 -6.49 -12.98
CA ASP A 63 9.31 -6.20 -12.74
C ASP A 63 8.53 -7.53 -12.61
N ASP A 64 9.01 -8.45 -11.75
CA ASP A 64 8.56 -9.84 -11.74
C ASP A 64 8.14 -10.40 -10.37
N GLY A 65 8.18 -9.60 -9.32
CA GLY A 65 7.64 -9.98 -8.01
C GLY A 65 6.10 -10.18 -8.02
N PRO A 66 5.54 -11.04 -7.18
CA PRO A 66 4.09 -11.19 -7.07
C PRO A 66 3.40 -9.94 -6.51
N PHE A 67 2.34 -9.52 -7.19
CA PHE A 67 1.52 -8.37 -6.82
C PHE A 67 0.04 -8.67 -7.00
N LEU A 68 -0.71 -8.79 -5.91
CA LEU A 68 -2.16 -8.94 -5.93
C LEU A 68 -2.80 -7.56 -5.79
N TYR A 69 -3.62 -7.12 -6.75
CA TYR A 69 -4.11 -5.75 -6.78
C TYR A 69 -5.60 -5.61 -7.07
N THR A 70 -6.14 -4.50 -6.63
CA THR A 70 -7.40 -3.92 -7.12
C THR A 70 -7.13 -2.58 -7.77
N THR A 71 -7.95 -2.20 -8.74
CA THR A 71 -7.83 -0.89 -9.40
C THR A 71 -8.70 0.14 -8.66
N VAL A 72 -8.09 1.27 -8.26
CA VAL A 72 -8.73 2.32 -7.48
C VAL A 72 -8.57 3.66 -8.18
N GLY A 73 -9.69 4.34 -8.46
CA GLY A 73 -9.72 5.70 -9.01
C GLY A 73 -9.97 6.74 -7.92
N GLY A 74 -9.66 8.00 -8.22
CA GLY A 74 -9.92 9.14 -7.33
C GLY A 74 -9.04 9.15 -6.08
N GLU A 75 -9.50 9.83 -5.03
CA GLU A 75 -8.82 9.92 -3.75
C GLU A 75 -9.18 8.74 -2.85
N PHE A 76 -8.20 8.18 -2.16
CA PHE A 76 -8.41 7.01 -1.33
C PHE A 76 -7.41 6.90 -0.17
N GLU A 77 -7.77 6.11 0.82
CA GLU A 77 -6.88 5.55 1.83
C GLU A 77 -6.83 4.03 1.63
N ALA A 78 -5.63 3.48 1.53
CA ALA A 78 -5.40 2.03 1.52
C ALA A 78 -4.61 1.63 2.77
N LYS A 79 -4.96 0.49 3.39
CA LYS A 79 -4.33 -0.01 4.60
C LYS A 79 -4.17 -1.52 4.55
N ILE A 80 -3.03 -2.01 5.09
CA ILE A 80 -2.73 -3.44 5.16
C ILE A 80 -1.83 -3.74 6.37
N LYS A 81 -1.92 -4.95 6.90
CA LYS A 81 -0.96 -5.52 7.85
C LYS A 81 -0.10 -6.55 7.13
N VAL A 82 1.22 -6.45 7.27
CA VAL A 82 2.19 -7.32 6.64
C VAL A 82 3.10 -7.97 7.66
N SER A 83 3.46 -9.23 7.41
CA SER A 83 4.49 -9.99 8.12
C SER A 83 5.16 -10.96 7.15
N GLY A 84 6.27 -11.58 7.54
CA GLY A 84 6.94 -12.56 6.70
C GLY A 84 8.08 -13.24 7.43
N ASP A 85 8.54 -14.33 6.84
CA ASP A 85 9.68 -15.15 7.29
C ASP A 85 10.94 -14.73 6.52
N TYR A 86 11.30 -13.44 6.66
CA TYR A 86 12.42 -12.81 5.96
C TYR A 86 13.75 -13.46 6.37
N LYS A 87 14.59 -13.84 5.41
CA LYS A 87 15.82 -14.64 5.65
C LYS A 87 17.05 -14.07 5.00
N VAL A 88 16.90 -13.55 3.79
CA VAL A 88 18.02 -13.14 2.94
C VAL A 88 17.90 -11.67 2.61
N ARG A 89 19.04 -11.07 2.29
CA ARG A 89 19.09 -9.66 1.88
C ARG A 89 18.07 -9.35 0.79
N PHE A 90 17.35 -8.25 0.98
CA PHE A 90 16.30 -7.73 0.13
C PHE A 90 15.01 -8.55 0.08
N ASP A 91 14.84 -9.61 0.90
CA ASP A 91 13.51 -10.15 1.12
C ASP A 91 12.58 -9.03 1.56
N GLN A 92 11.49 -8.81 0.82
CA GLN A 92 10.64 -7.66 1.02
C GLN A 92 9.16 -7.97 0.82
N ALA A 93 8.33 -7.41 1.69
CA ALA A 93 6.88 -7.50 1.56
C ALA A 93 6.20 -6.22 2.08
N GLY A 94 5.13 -5.82 1.41
CA GLY A 94 4.44 -4.59 1.75
C GLY A 94 3.24 -4.29 0.85
N MET A 95 3.05 -3.02 0.57
CA MET A 95 2.02 -2.52 -0.35
C MET A 95 2.67 -1.84 -1.55
N MET A 96 2.08 -2.07 -2.73
CA MET A 96 2.42 -1.34 -3.93
C MET A 96 1.23 -0.50 -4.38
N ILE A 97 1.54 0.70 -4.88
CA ILE A 97 0.65 1.56 -5.63
C ILE A 97 1.32 1.80 -6.98
N ARG A 98 0.66 1.34 -8.04
CA ARG A 98 1.26 1.28 -9.37
C ARG A 98 0.33 1.87 -10.43
N GLN A 99 0.84 2.77 -11.23
CA GLN A 99 0.20 3.26 -12.44
C GLN A 99 0.58 2.36 -13.64
N ASP A 100 1.87 2.14 -13.82
CA ASP A 100 2.45 1.36 -14.90
C ASP A 100 3.86 0.83 -14.50
N HIS A 101 4.61 0.30 -15.48
CA HIS A 101 5.95 -0.26 -15.25
C HIS A 101 7.04 0.79 -14.97
N GLU A 102 6.77 2.07 -15.22
CA GLU A 102 7.70 3.18 -14.99
C GLU A 102 7.30 4.06 -13.79
N ASN A 103 6.05 3.92 -13.33
CA ASN A 103 5.47 4.79 -12.29
C ASN A 103 4.80 3.95 -11.21
N TYR A 104 5.51 3.70 -10.13
CA TYR A 104 5.01 2.96 -8.98
C TYR A 104 5.73 3.34 -7.69
N VAL A 105 5.15 3.01 -6.56
CA VAL A 105 5.81 2.95 -5.26
C VAL A 105 5.51 1.62 -4.59
N LYS A 106 6.53 0.93 -4.11
CA LYS A 106 6.43 -0.19 -3.17
C LYS A 106 6.98 0.23 -1.83
N PHE A 107 6.33 -0.13 -0.73
CA PHE A 107 6.81 0.18 0.62
C PHE A 107 6.36 -0.87 1.62
N GLY A 108 7.18 -1.11 2.63
CA GLY A 108 6.91 -2.15 3.62
C GLY A 108 8.12 -2.54 4.44
N ILE A 109 8.19 -3.82 4.77
CA ILE A 109 9.36 -4.43 5.43
C ILE A 109 10.34 -4.87 4.36
N GLU A 110 11.61 -4.59 4.57
CA GLU A 110 12.72 -5.08 3.76
C GLU A 110 13.85 -5.56 4.69
N PHE A 111 14.37 -6.75 4.43
CA PHE A 111 15.44 -7.32 5.22
C PHE A 111 16.79 -6.99 4.58
N VAL A 112 17.60 -6.16 5.24
CA VAL A 112 18.87 -5.66 4.70
C VAL A 112 19.96 -5.87 5.74
N GLU A 113 21.08 -6.51 5.34
CA GLU A 113 22.26 -6.75 6.20
C GLU A 113 21.91 -7.38 7.56
N GLY A 114 20.98 -8.34 7.56
CA GLY A 114 20.56 -9.04 8.77
C GLY A 114 19.59 -8.27 9.67
N LYS A 115 19.04 -7.14 9.20
CA LYS A 115 18.17 -6.25 9.96
C LYS A 115 16.86 -5.99 9.25
N PHE A 116 15.81 -5.78 10.03
CA PHE A 116 14.53 -5.30 9.52
C PHE A 116 14.60 -3.81 9.25
N ASN A 117 14.09 -3.42 8.11
CA ASN A 117 13.97 -2.02 7.72
C ASN A 117 12.53 -1.71 7.28
N ILE A 118 12.08 -0.50 7.55
CA ILE A 118 10.93 0.07 6.88
C ILE A 118 11.46 0.74 5.62
N SER A 119 11.01 0.28 4.47
CA SER A 119 11.55 0.66 3.16
C SER A 119 10.48 1.25 2.26
N ALA A 120 10.88 2.15 1.39
CA ALA A 120 10.10 2.59 0.24
C ALA A 120 10.99 2.74 -0.99
N VAL A 121 10.51 2.19 -2.11
CA VAL A 121 11.08 2.42 -3.44
C VAL A 121 10.06 3.16 -4.26
N VAL A 122 10.38 4.40 -4.64
CA VAL A 122 9.61 5.21 -5.57
C VAL A 122 10.25 5.09 -6.95
N THR A 123 9.46 4.78 -7.95
CA THR A 123 9.93 4.69 -9.33
C THR A 123 9.17 5.69 -10.18
N HIS A 124 9.92 6.60 -10.79
CA HIS A 124 9.52 7.48 -11.89
C HIS A 124 10.58 7.34 -12.98
N ASN A 125 10.37 6.38 -13.89
CA ASN A 125 11.34 5.93 -14.87
C ASN A 125 12.62 5.32 -14.27
N THR A 126 13.12 5.82 -13.15
CA THR A 126 14.24 5.28 -12.37
C THR A 126 13.81 5.09 -10.92
N SER A 127 14.36 4.08 -10.24
CA SER A 127 14.03 3.77 -8.85
C SER A 127 14.84 4.62 -7.86
N ASP A 128 14.17 5.06 -6.80
CA ASP A 128 14.71 5.84 -5.68
C ASP A 128 14.34 5.12 -4.38
N TRP A 129 15.35 4.71 -3.62
CA TRP A 129 15.20 3.87 -2.44
C TRP A 129 15.51 4.60 -1.14
N SER A 130 14.66 4.43 -0.14
CA SER A 130 14.86 4.93 1.22
C SER A 130 14.54 3.86 2.25
N VAL A 131 15.33 3.82 3.34
CA VAL A 131 15.22 2.86 4.43
C VAL A 131 15.30 3.53 5.78
N ILE A 132 14.59 2.95 6.74
CA ILE A 132 14.67 3.25 8.16
C ILE A 132 14.99 1.94 8.88
N GLU A 133 16.23 1.79 9.35
CA GLU A 133 16.66 0.62 10.10
C GLU A 133 15.91 0.52 11.43
N LEU A 134 15.38 -0.65 11.74
CA LEU A 134 14.74 -0.93 13.02
C LEU A 134 15.78 -1.53 13.99
N LYS A 135 15.74 -1.06 15.23
CA LYS A 135 16.65 -1.55 16.28
C LYS A 135 16.38 -3.01 16.68
N GLU A 136 15.11 -3.40 16.62
CA GLU A 136 14.65 -4.72 17.02
C GLU A 136 13.79 -5.36 15.90
N PRO A 137 13.80 -6.69 15.77
CA PRO A 137 12.91 -7.39 14.89
C PRO A 137 11.44 -7.11 15.23
N ILE A 138 10.60 -7.03 14.22
CA ILE A 138 9.17 -6.81 14.37
C ILE A 138 8.38 -8.02 13.87
N PRO A 139 7.29 -8.44 14.56
CA PRO A 139 6.47 -9.55 14.11
C PRO A 139 5.54 -9.19 12.94
N PHE A 140 5.24 -7.92 12.77
CA PHE A 140 4.40 -7.37 11.70
C PHE A 140 4.55 -5.85 11.59
N LEU A 141 4.08 -5.31 10.49
CA LEU A 141 3.97 -3.87 10.26
C LEU A 141 2.60 -3.53 9.67
N TRP A 142 2.00 -2.45 10.13
CA TRP A 142 0.85 -1.84 9.48
C TRP A 142 1.33 -0.76 8.52
N LEU A 143 0.76 -0.78 7.34
CA LEU A 143 1.04 0.18 6.27
C LEU A 143 -0.24 0.91 5.90
N LYS A 144 -0.11 2.20 5.63
CA LYS A 144 -1.21 3.04 5.16
C LYS A 144 -0.69 3.97 4.06
N ALA A 145 -1.45 4.07 2.98
CA ALA A 145 -1.23 5.05 1.94
C ALA A 145 -2.47 5.93 1.79
N VAL A 146 -2.27 7.22 1.60
CA VAL A 146 -3.34 8.19 1.36
C VAL A 146 -3.05 8.91 0.05
N ARG A 147 -3.95 8.76 -0.94
CA ARG A 147 -3.89 9.52 -2.18
C ARG A 147 -4.76 10.77 -2.06
N ARG A 148 -4.15 11.93 -2.30
CA ARG A 148 -4.81 13.24 -2.41
C ARG A 148 -4.27 13.99 -3.61
N LEU A 149 -5.17 14.34 -4.56
CA LEU A 149 -4.77 15.00 -5.81
C LEU A 149 -3.67 14.18 -6.53
N ASP A 150 -2.51 14.79 -6.71
CA ASP A 150 -1.31 14.22 -7.32
C ASP A 150 -0.23 13.78 -6.30
N ALA A 151 -0.61 13.63 -5.03
CA ALA A 151 0.29 13.18 -3.97
C ALA A 151 -0.17 11.86 -3.36
N ILE A 152 0.80 11.02 -3.02
CA ILE A 152 0.61 9.84 -2.17
C ILE A 152 1.46 10.03 -0.92
N GLU A 153 0.83 9.94 0.23
CA GLU A 153 1.47 9.94 1.53
C GLU A 153 1.56 8.51 2.05
N LEU A 154 2.75 8.09 2.46
CA LEU A 154 3.04 6.76 2.99
C LEU A 154 3.24 6.83 4.49
N TYR A 155 2.61 5.90 5.20
CA TYR A 155 2.67 5.79 6.66
C TYR A 155 2.91 4.36 7.09
N TYR A 156 3.53 4.21 8.26
CA TYR A 156 3.63 2.94 8.96
C TYR A 156 3.17 3.04 10.40
N SER A 157 2.83 1.91 11.00
CA SER A 157 2.44 1.79 12.43
C SER A 157 2.79 0.41 12.95
N PHE A 158 3.10 0.34 14.26
CA PHE A 158 3.34 -0.92 14.94
C PHE A 158 2.09 -1.48 15.65
N ASP A 159 1.01 -0.69 15.77
CA ASP A 159 -0.17 -1.01 16.59
C ASP A 159 -1.53 -0.72 15.91
N ASP A 160 -1.54 -0.24 14.67
CA ASP A 160 -2.72 0.24 13.92
C ASP A 160 -3.43 1.47 14.52
N LYS A 161 -2.80 2.16 15.44
CA LYS A 161 -3.38 3.35 16.09
C LYS A 161 -2.58 4.60 15.77
N GLU A 162 -1.30 4.57 16.09
CA GLU A 162 -0.40 5.69 15.81
C GLU A 162 0.37 5.44 14.51
N TYR A 163 0.20 6.34 13.56
CA TYR A 163 0.82 6.26 12.24
C TYR A 163 1.87 7.35 12.07
N THR A 164 3.08 6.93 11.72
CA THR A 164 4.19 7.83 11.39
C THR A 164 4.27 7.98 9.88
N MET A 165 4.29 9.23 9.38
CA MET A 165 4.55 9.50 7.97
C MET A 165 6.02 9.19 7.67
N MET A 166 6.26 8.41 6.63
CA MET A 166 7.61 8.09 6.16
C MET A 166 7.98 8.82 4.87
N ARG A 167 7.02 9.12 4.02
CA ARG A 167 7.27 9.76 2.73
C ARG A 167 6.00 10.39 2.14
N THR A 168 6.17 11.47 1.42
CA THR A 168 5.22 12.00 0.43
C THR A 168 5.87 11.93 -0.93
N LEU A 169 5.14 11.49 -1.95
CA LEU A 169 5.62 11.42 -3.32
C LEU A 169 4.56 11.92 -4.29
N TRP A 170 5.02 12.37 -5.45
CA TRP A 170 4.14 12.70 -6.57
C TRP A 170 3.70 11.42 -7.29
N MET A 171 2.44 11.40 -7.72
CA MET A 171 1.90 10.39 -8.62
C MET A 171 0.83 11.06 -9.47
N GLN A 172 0.85 10.84 -10.79
CA GLN A 172 -0.09 11.50 -11.70
C GLN A 172 -1.53 11.39 -11.20
N ASP A 173 -2.23 12.51 -11.19
CA ASP A 173 -3.65 12.57 -10.85
C ASP A 173 -4.54 12.06 -12.00
N ASN A 174 -5.84 11.92 -11.70
CA ASN A 174 -6.88 11.56 -12.70
C ASN A 174 -6.66 10.22 -13.45
N CYS A 175 -5.80 9.34 -12.95
CA CYS A 175 -5.65 7.97 -13.44
C CYS A 175 -6.01 6.97 -12.34
N PRO A 176 -6.65 5.83 -12.68
CA PRO A 176 -6.80 4.73 -11.74
C PRO A 176 -5.42 4.11 -11.45
N LEU A 177 -5.25 3.63 -10.22
CA LEU A 177 -4.01 3.00 -9.76
C LEU A 177 -4.29 1.56 -9.33
N MET A 178 -3.36 0.66 -9.58
CA MET A 178 -3.33 -0.68 -9.01
C MET A 178 -2.81 -0.57 -7.58
N VAL A 179 -3.53 -1.11 -6.60
CA VAL A 179 -3.21 -1.02 -5.16
C VAL A 179 -3.37 -2.37 -4.50
N GLY A 180 -2.35 -2.81 -3.76
CA GLY A 180 -2.46 -4.08 -3.02
C GLY A 180 -1.15 -4.63 -2.47
N PRO A 181 -1.18 -5.85 -1.91
CA PRO A 181 -0.02 -6.55 -1.39
C PRO A 181 0.99 -6.92 -2.47
N VAL A 182 2.26 -6.71 -2.19
CA VAL A 182 3.40 -7.01 -3.04
C VAL A 182 4.52 -7.65 -2.22
N ALA A 183 5.26 -8.57 -2.81
CA ALA A 183 6.48 -9.10 -2.23
C ALA A 183 7.53 -9.38 -3.32
N ALA A 184 8.80 -9.48 -2.91
CA ALA A 184 9.90 -9.89 -3.78
C ALA A 184 11.05 -10.49 -2.95
N CYS A 185 11.85 -11.35 -3.59
CA CYS A 185 12.98 -12.05 -2.99
C CYS A 185 14.20 -11.98 -3.93
N PRO A 186 14.90 -10.84 -4.02
CA PRO A 186 15.96 -10.64 -5.02
C PRO A 186 17.15 -11.60 -4.89
N ASP A 187 17.70 -11.76 -3.70
CA ASP A 187 18.92 -12.54 -3.46
C ASP A 187 18.65 -13.95 -2.91
N GLY A 188 17.43 -14.22 -2.46
CA GLY A 188 17.08 -15.45 -1.74
C GLY A 188 16.54 -16.58 -2.62
N GLN A 189 16.17 -17.68 -1.95
CA GLN A 189 15.53 -18.85 -2.55
C GLN A 189 14.01 -18.87 -2.29
N GLY A 190 13.45 -17.71 -1.96
CA GLY A 190 12.06 -17.55 -1.57
C GLY A 190 11.83 -17.52 -0.07
N PHE A 191 10.72 -16.95 0.33
CA PHE A 191 10.27 -16.87 1.73
C PHE A 191 8.73 -16.80 1.78
N LYS A 192 8.17 -16.95 2.98
CA LYS A 192 6.72 -16.83 3.16
C LYS A 192 6.34 -15.42 3.58
N ALA A 193 5.45 -14.77 2.82
CA ALA A 193 4.86 -13.47 3.16
C ALA A 193 3.38 -13.64 3.54
N VAL A 194 2.92 -12.86 4.53
CA VAL A 194 1.55 -12.91 5.03
C VAL A 194 0.96 -11.51 5.08
N PHE A 195 -0.22 -11.36 4.47
CA PHE A 195 -0.94 -10.09 4.38
C PHE A 195 -2.35 -10.24 4.93
N SER A 196 -2.77 -9.30 5.74
CA SER A 196 -4.11 -9.31 6.32
C SER A 196 -4.67 -7.89 6.46
N HIS A 197 -5.96 -7.78 6.75
CA HIS A 197 -6.63 -6.50 6.98
C HIS A 197 -6.51 -5.50 5.81
N PHE A 198 -6.34 -5.98 4.58
CA PHE A 198 -6.32 -5.10 3.42
C PHE A 198 -7.67 -4.42 3.24
N LYS A 199 -7.65 -3.10 3.17
CA LYS A 199 -8.83 -2.26 3.02
C LYS A 199 -8.51 -1.07 2.12
N VAL A 200 -9.46 -0.70 1.28
CA VAL A 200 -9.44 0.55 0.54
C VAL A 200 -10.70 1.32 0.88
N LYS A 201 -10.54 2.59 1.24
CA LYS A 201 -11.61 3.53 1.53
C LYS A 201 -11.51 4.71 0.57
N HIS A 202 -12.56 4.97 -0.18
CA HIS A 202 -12.64 6.18 -0.98
C HIS A 202 -12.78 7.42 -0.09
N LEU A 203 -12.07 8.47 -0.44
CA LEU A 203 -12.11 9.75 0.24
C LEU A 203 -12.89 10.76 -0.62
N PRO A 204 -13.47 11.80 -0.01
CA PRO A 204 -14.08 12.88 -0.77
C PRO A 204 -13.06 13.53 -1.71
N ASP A 205 -13.46 13.84 -2.92
CA ASP A 205 -12.66 14.59 -3.88
C ASP A 205 -12.37 15.98 -3.33
N GLN A 206 -11.10 16.24 -3.03
CA GLN A 206 -10.66 17.49 -2.40
C GLN A 206 -10.88 18.69 -3.33
N ARG A 207 -10.65 18.55 -4.64
CA ARG A 207 -10.89 19.63 -5.63
C ARG A 207 -12.36 20.02 -5.68
N ARG A 208 -13.26 19.04 -5.64
CA ARG A 208 -14.70 19.28 -5.61
C ARG A 208 -15.12 19.99 -4.32
N VAL A 209 -14.58 19.58 -3.17
CA VAL A 209 -14.85 20.23 -1.87
C VAL A 209 -14.35 21.66 -1.87
N GLU A 210 -13.15 21.93 -2.39
CA GLU A 210 -12.60 23.28 -2.50
C GLU A 210 -13.42 24.14 -3.46
N TRP A 211 -13.79 23.60 -4.61
CA TRP A 211 -14.65 24.30 -5.56
C TRP A 211 -16.00 24.70 -4.95
N LEU A 212 -16.65 23.80 -4.23
CA LEU A 212 -17.92 24.05 -3.54
C LEU A 212 -17.78 25.14 -2.47
N LYS A 213 -16.69 25.17 -1.71
CA LYS A 213 -16.43 26.22 -0.71
C LYS A 213 -16.25 27.60 -1.32
N ASN A 214 -15.70 27.66 -2.52
CA ASN A 214 -15.41 28.94 -3.20
C ASN A 214 -16.58 29.46 -4.04
N ASN A 215 -17.65 28.68 -4.24
CA ASN A 215 -18.77 29.01 -5.11
C ASN A 215 -20.14 28.93 -4.39
N GLN A 216 -20.17 28.82 -3.08
CA GLN A 216 -21.33 28.99 -2.20
C GLN A 216 -21.27 30.33 -1.46
#